data_2d6337f3640075f0b177ec5ef167d6da
#
_entry.id   2d6337f3640075f0b177ec5ef167d6da
#
_cell.length_a   1.000
_cell.length_b   1.000
_cell.length_c   1.000
_cell.angle_alpha   90.00
_cell.angle_beta   90.00
_cell.angle_gamma   90.00
#
_symmetry.space_group_name_H-M   'P 1'
#
loop_
_entity.id
_entity.type
_entity.pdbx_description
1 polymer ?
#
loop_
_entity_poly.entity_id
_entity_poly.type
_entity_poly.pdbx_seq_one_letter_code
_entity_poly.pdbx_strand_id
1 'polypeptide(L)'
;MIEFLYDKRFLFLLALINFAAGIYSLSYYLPQLNQTSPLFWIFVADCPIFALLFGINVLLLIREKPSAMLSLISIVGNFKYGLWTIFVFYLSGEMSVYWLFILSHLLLIIETIIFAKLFQFKFKHVLFAIVLFLINDFFDYVIGTHPLIFEDFLFKAALFALISSILFPIVLAILFSANSLGETQKVHKEVSKGHVKRGKWAKRL
;
A
#
# COMPACT_ATOMS: atom_id res chain seq x y z
N MET A 1 4.91 -4.57 -22.19
CA MET A 1 4.07 -3.64 -21.39
C MET A 1 4.57 -3.46 -19.95
N ILE A 2 5.38 -4.39 -19.40
CA ILE A 2 5.88 -4.30 -18.00
C ILE A 2 7.27 -3.64 -17.92
N GLU A 3 7.92 -3.39 -19.04
CA GLU A 3 9.30 -2.85 -19.07
C GLU A 3 9.45 -1.47 -18.42
N PHE A 4 8.44 -0.61 -18.54
CA PHE A 4 8.48 0.71 -17.90
C PHE A 4 8.53 0.63 -16.36
N LEU A 5 8.00 -0.45 -15.74
CA LEU A 5 8.05 -0.64 -14.30
C LEU A 5 9.48 -0.91 -13.77
N TYR A 6 10.42 -1.15 -14.68
CA TYR A 6 11.85 -1.31 -14.35
C TYR A 6 12.70 -0.12 -14.79
N ASP A 7 12.10 0.89 -15.43
CA ASP A 7 12.81 2.13 -15.77
C ASP A 7 13.11 2.91 -14.49
N LYS A 8 14.40 3.08 -14.20
CA LYS A 8 14.85 3.74 -12.97
C LYS A 8 14.40 5.21 -12.86
N ARG A 9 14.20 5.89 -13.99
CA ARG A 9 13.75 7.30 -14.03
C ARG A 9 12.27 7.37 -13.68
N PHE A 10 11.47 6.47 -14.25
CA PHE A 10 10.06 6.33 -13.91
C PHE A 10 9.87 5.99 -12.43
N LEU A 11 10.60 5.00 -11.92
CA LEU A 11 10.57 4.60 -10.52
C LEU A 11 10.99 5.74 -9.60
N PHE A 12 12.02 6.50 -9.96
CA PHE A 12 12.47 7.66 -9.17
C PHE A 12 11.41 8.75 -9.10
N LEU A 13 10.77 9.09 -10.23
CA LEU A 13 9.67 10.04 -10.27
C LEU A 13 8.50 9.57 -9.41
N LEU A 14 8.14 8.29 -9.50
CA LEU A 14 7.07 7.70 -8.69
C LEU A 14 7.37 7.79 -7.19
N ALA A 15 8.62 7.49 -6.79
CA ALA A 15 9.02 7.64 -5.39
C ALA A 15 8.91 9.11 -4.92
N LEU A 16 9.34 10.07 -5.75
CA LEU A 16 9.20 11.50 -5.42
C LEU A 16 7.74 11.92 -5.27
N ILE A 17 6.86 11.47 -6.16
CA ILE A 17 5.41 11.74 -6.07
C ILE A 17 4.85 11.20 -4.76
N ASN A 18 5.18 9.97 -4.38
CA ASN A 18 4.71 9.37 -3.13
C ASN A 18 5.26 10.10 -1.90
N PHE A 19 6.52 10.53 -1.90
CA PHE A 19 7.07 11.35 -0.82
C PHE A 19 6.39 12.73 -0.75
N ALA A 20 6.22 13.41 -1.88
CA ALA A 20 5.56 14.70 -1.91
C ALA A 20 4.09 14.60 -1.44
N ALA A 21 3.36 13.60 -1.91
CA ALA A 21 1.98 13.34 -1.50
C ALA A 21 1.89 12.99 -0.01
N GLY A 22 2.75 12.09 0.48
CA GLY A 22 2.80 11.69 1.87
C GLY A 22 3.13 12.86 2.81
N ILE A 23 4.14 13.67 2.48
CA ILE A 23 4.51 14.85 3.27
C ILE A 23 3.39 15.90 3.24
N TYR A 24 2.84 16.19 2.06
CA TYR A 24 1.74 17.14 1.93
C TYR A 24 0.50 16.70 2.73
N SER A 25 0.13 15.43 2.63
CA SER A 25 -1.04 14.91 3.33
C SER A 25 -0.89 14.89 4.86
N LEU A 26 0.34 14.83 5.41
CA LEU A 26 0.58 15.00 6.84
C LEU A 26 0.05 16.35 7.37
N SER A 27 0.02 17.39 6.53
CA SER A 27 -0.51 18.70 6.95
C SER A 27 -1.98 18.66 7.38
N TYR A 28 -2.77 17.75 6.80
CA TYR A 28 -4.18 17.54 7.18
C TYR A 28 -4.33 16.90 8.56
N TYR A 29 -3.31 16.15 9.02
CA TYR A 29 -3.30 15.48 10.33
C TYR A 29 -2.71 16.33 11.44
N LEU A 30 -2.06 17.48 11.14
CA LEU A 30 -1.43 18.33 12.13
C LEU A 30 -2.34 18.73 13.31
N PRO A 31 -3.62 19.11 13.10
CA PRO A 31 -4.51 19.43 14.20
C PRO A 31 -4.73 18.25 15.17
N GLN A 32 -4.89 17.05 14.61
CA GLN A 32 -5.08 15.82 15.40
C GLN A 32 -3.78 15.38 16.06
N LEU A 33 -2.65 15.42 15.35
CA LEU A 33 -1.32 15.08 15.89
C LEU A 33 -0.97 15.97 17.09
N ASN A 34 -1.27 17.28 17.03
CA ASN A 34 -1.02 18.21 18.13
C ASN A 34 -1.85 17.90 19.39
N GLN A 35 -2.97 17.19 19.25
CA GLN A 35 -3.83 16.77 20.35
C GLN A 35 -3.55 15.33 20.81
N THR A 36 -2.72 14.60 20.08
CA THR A 36 -2.41 13.19 20.33
C THR A 36 -1.00 13.06 20.87
N SER A 37 -0.80 12.17 21.86
CA SER A 37 0.56 11.86 22.35
C SER A 37 1.46 11.42 21.19
N PRO A 38 2.72 11.91 21.11
CA PRO A 38 3.66 11.53 20.04
C PRO A 38 3.86 10.01 19.89
N LEU A 39 3.65 9.24 20.96
CA LEU A 39 3.71 7.78 20.94
C LEU A 39 2.67 7.15 19.97
N PHE A 40 1.55 7.83 19.76
CA PHE A 40 0.46 7.34 18.90
C PHE A 40 0.44 7.95 17.51
N TRP A 41 1.35 8.83 17.16
CA TRP A 41 1.38 9.50 15.86
C TRP A 41 1.43 8.53 14.67
N ILE A 42 2.11 7.39 14.84
CA ILE A 42 2.19 6.34 13.82
C ILE A 42 0.84 5.67 13.50
N PHE A 43 -0.15 5.81 14.39
CA PHE A 43 -1.50 5.29 14.24
C PHE A 43 -2.52 6.37 13.85
N VAL A 44 -2.13 7.65 13.80
CA VAL A 44 -3.00 8.76 13.40
C VAL A 44 -2.93 9.02 11.91
N ALA A 45 -1.74 8.95 11.32
CA ALA A 45 -1.48 9.41 9.96
C ALA A 45 -1.32 8.25 8.96
N ASP A 46 -2.33 7.40 8.85
CA ASP A 46 -2.30 6.16 8.07
C ASP A 46 -1.93 6.36 6.60
N CYS A 47 -2.77 7.04 5.82
CA CYS A 47 -2.54 7.23 4.39
C CYS A 47 -1.17 7.87 4.09
N PRO A 48 -0.76 8.95 4.78
CA PRO A 48 0.57 9.54 4.60
C PRO A 48 1.71 8.55 4.85
N ILE A 49 1.63 7.79 5.94
CA ILE A 49 2.69 6.84 6.31
C ILE A 49 2.84 5.76 5.25
N PHE A 50 1.74 5.19 4.76
CA PHE A 50 1.82 4.11 3.76
C PHE A 50 2.26 4.63 2.39
N ALA A 51 1.92 5.86 2.00
CA ALA A 51 2.49 6.50 0.81
C ALA A 51 4.01 6.69 0.94
N LEU A 52 4.50 7.17 2.10
CA LEU A 52 5.94 7.30 2.37
C LEU A 52 6.64 5.93 2.35
N LEU A 53 6.07 4.91 2.98
CA LEU A 53 6.60 3.55 2.97
C LEU A 53 6.65 2.97 1.55
N PHE A 54 5.65 3.27 0.72
CA PHE A 54 5.65 2.88 -0.69
C PHE A 54 6.76 3.60 -1.47
N GLY A 55 6.97 4.88 -1.25
CA GLY A 55 8.11 5.63 -1.82
C GLY A 55 9.46 5.00 -1.45
N ILE A 56 9.66 4.62 -0.17
CA ILE A 56 10.85 3.89 0.28
C ILE A 56 10.97 2.53 -0.43
N ASN A 57 9.87 1.79 -0.55
CA ASN A 57 9.84 0.51 -1.25
C ASN A 57 10.29 0.64 -2.72
N VAL A 58 9.81 1.66 -3.43
CA VAL A 58 10.21 1.97 -4.80
C VAL A 58 11.71 2.33 -4.89
N LEU A 59 12.26 3.09 -3.94
CA LEU A 59 13.69 3.36 -3.87
C LEU A 59 14.53 2.10 -3.65
N LEU A 60 14.06 1.17 -2.83
CA LEU A 60 14.70 -0.14 -2.65
C LEU A 60 14.65 -0.98 -3.94
N LEU A 61 13.58 -0.86 -4.70
CA LEU A 61 13.47 -1.51 -6.01
C LEU A 61 14.51 -0.94 -7.01
N ILE A 62 14.69 0.39 -7.06
CA ILE A 62 15.74 1.04 -7.88
C ILE A 62 17.13 0.54 -7.49
N ARG A 63 17.38 0.32 -6.20
CA ARG A 63 18.65 -0.19 -5.66
C ARG A 63 18.83 -1.70 -5.82
N GLU A 64 17.89 -2.39 -6.43
CA GLU A 64 17.87 -3.85 -6.60
C GLU A 64 17.90 -4.61 -5.25
N LYS A 65 17.34 -4.02 -4.20
CA LYS A 65 17.24 -4.57 -2.85
C LYS A 65 15.79 -4.60 -2.33
N PRO A 66 14.83 -5.18 -3.08
CA PRO A 66 13.43 -5.20 -2.66
C PRO A 66 13.26 -5.96 -1.35
N SER A 67 12.37 -5.48 -0.49
CA SER A 67 11.95 -6.14 0.74
C SER A 67 10.52 -6.64 0.59
N ALA A 68 10.30 -7.95 0.54
CA ALA A 68 8.95 -8.51 0.41
C ALA A 68 8.03 -8.12 1.58
N MET A 69 8.58 -7.95 2.79
CA MET A 69 7.82 -7.51 3.96
C MET A 69 7.36 -6.05 3.79
N LEU A 70 8.31 -5.14 3.50
CA LEU A 70 7.97 -3.72 3.30
C LEU A 70 7.05 -3.54 2.09
N SER A 71 7.27 -4.31 1.02
CA SER A 71 6.40 -4.28 -0.16
C SER A 71 4.97 -4.66 0.20
N LEU A 72 4.76 -5.76 0.92
CA LEU A 72 3.41 -6.17 1.30
C LEU A 72 2.74 -5.14 2.21
N ILE A 73 3.46 -4.63 3.22
CA ILE A 73 2.92 -3.64 4.15
C ILE A 73 2.51 -2.36 3.42
N SER A 74 3.38 -1.78 2.59
CA SER A 74 3.09 -0.54 1.86
C SER A 74 1.99 -0.72 0.83
N ILE A 75 1.98 -1.85 0.12
CA ILE A 75 0.96 -2.21 -0.87
C ILE A 75 -0.41 -2.40 -0.20
N VAL A 76 -0.50 -3.20 0.86
CA VAL A 76 -1.76 -3.43 1.58
C VAL A 76 -2.25 -2.14 2.23
N GLY A 77 -1.35 -1.35 2.82
CA GLY A 77 -1.70 -0.09 3.45
C GLY A 77 -2.30 0.91 2.48
N ASN A 78 -1.63 1.18 1.35
CA ASN A 78 -2.17 2.07 0.32
C ASN A 78 -3.50 1.58 -0.25
N PHE A 79 -3.63 0.26 -0.45
CA PHE A 79 -4.88 -0.33 -0.94
C PHE A 79 -6.01 -0.23 0.07
N LYS A 80 -5.74 -0.59 1.33
CA LYS A 80 -6.71 -0.56 2.43
C LYS A 80 -7.20 0.86 2.67
N TYR A 81 -6.27 1.79 2.95
CA TYR A 81 -6.64 3.15 3.30
C TYR A 81 -7.14 3.95 2.10
N GLY A 82 -6.68 3.62 0.89
CA GLY A 82 -7.27 4.15 -0.34
C GLY A 82 -8.74 3.82 -0.46
N LEU A 83 -9.12 2.54 -0.32
CA LEU A 83 -10.51 2.11 -0.38
C LEU A 83 -11.33 2.58 0.82
N TRP A 84 -10.75 2.56 2.03
CA TRP A 84 -11.41 3.03 3.24
C TRP A 84 -11.80 4.51 3.14
N THR A 85 -10.89 5.36 2.67
CA THR A 85 -11.16 6.79 2.49
C THR A 85 -12.29 7.02 1.48
N ILE A 86 -12.26 6.34 0.34
CA ILE A 86 -13.34 6.44 -0.66
C ILE A 86 -14.67 5.97 -0.05
N PHE A 87 -14.66 4.88 0.72
CA PHE A 87 -15.85 4.35 1.38
C PHE A 87 -16.45 5.34 2.40
N VAL A 88 -15.60 5.99 3.22
CA VAL A 88 -16.06 6.98 4.21
C VAL A 88 -16.67 8.20 3.51
N PHE A 89 -16.04 8.74 2.45
CA PHE A 89 -16.61 9.85 1.69
C PHE A 89 -17.90 9.47 0.95
N TYR A 90 -18.03 8.21 0.53
CA TYR A 90 -19.29 7.71 -0.03
C TYR A 90 -20.40 7.70 1.02
N LEU A 91 -20.12 7.22 2.24
CA LEU A 91 -21.10 7.19 3.34
C LEU A 91 -21.54 8.60 3.78
N SER A 92 -20.62 9.57 3.77
CA SER A 92 -20.93 10.96 4.15
C SER A 92 -21.67 11.75 3.05
N GLY A 93 -21.75 11.23 1.83
CA GLY A 93 -22.33 11.96 0.69
C GLY A 93 -21.45 13.07 0.14
N GLU A 94 -20.20 13.21 0.59
CA GLU A 94 -19.29 14.33 0.27
C GLU A 94 -18.35 14.06 -0.91
N MET A 95 -18.59 13.00 -1.68
CA MET A 95 -17.75 12.59 -2.82
C MET A 95 -17.46 13.72 -3.81
N SER A 96 -18.48 14.55 -4.10
CA SER A 96 -18.35 15.65 -5.06
C SER A 96 -17.51 16.82 -4.54
N VAL A 97 -17.49 17.05 -3.22
CA VAL A 97 -16.72 18.11 -2.58
C VAL A 97 -15.24 17.73 -2.53
N TYR A 98 -14.94 16.48 -2.24
CA TYR A 98 -13.57 15.98 -2.05
C TYR A 98 -13.04 15.18 -3.24
N TRP A 99 -13.50 15.45 -4.47
CA TRP A 99 -13.16 14.67 -5.65
C TRP A 99 -11.64 14.56 -5.93
N LEU A 100 -10.86 15.63 -5.68
CA LEU A 100 -9.39 15.58 -5.81
C LEU A 100 -8.75 14.63 -4.80
N PHE A 101 -9.28 14.64 -3.58
CA PHE A 101 -8.81 13.75 -2.53
C PHE A 101 -9.13 12.29 -2.87
N ILE A 102 -10.32 12.04 -3.39
CA ILE A 102 -10.74 10.71 -3.88
C ILE A 102 -9.87 10.27 -5.05
N LEU A 103 -9.58 11.16 -5.99
CA LEU A 103 -8.71 10.87 -7.13
C LEU A 103 -7.30 10.46 -6.66
N SER A 104 -6.73 11.14 -5.69
CA SER A 104 -5.43 10.79 -5.13
C SER A 104 -5.43 9.38 -4.52
N HIS A 105 -6.49 8.99 -3.81
CA HIS A 105 -6.63 7.67 -3.22
C HIS A 105 -6.89 6.58 -4.28
N LEU A 106 -7.61 6.89 -5.35
CA LEU A 106 -7.71 5.98 -6.52
C LEU A 106 -6.35 5.73 -7.17
N LEU A 107 -5.50 6.76 -7.29
CA LEU A 107 -4.14 6.60 -7.81
C LEU A 107 -3.29 5.71 -6.90
N LEU A 108 -3.37 5.85 -5.57
CA LEU A 108 -2.72 4.94 -4.62
C LEU A 108 -3.16 3.47 -4.81
N ILE A 109 -4.45 3.23 -5.04
CA ILE A 109 -4.98 1.89 -5.31
C ILE A 109 -4.43 1.34 -6.63
N ILE A 110 -4.43 2.14 -7.70
CA ILE A 110 -3.95 1.74 -9.03
C ILE A 110 -2.46 1.39 -8.99
N GLU A 111 -1.62 2.24 -8.39
CA GLU A 111 -0.19 1.95 -8.29
C GLU A 111 0.07 0.68 -7.49
N THR A 112 -0.67 0.46 -6.41
CA THR A 112 -0.61 -0.75 -5.59
C THR A 112 -0.85 -2.01 -6.44
N ILE A 113 -1.93 -2.04 -7.22
CA ILE A 113 -2.28 -3.19 -8.09
C ILE A 113 -1.18 -3.44 -9.13
N ILE A 114 -0.62 -2.37 -9.70
CA ILE A 114 0.43 -2.47 -10.70
C ILE A 114 1.70 -3.06 -10.10
N PHE A 115 2.13 -2.53 -8.94
CA PHE A 115 3.40 -2.91 -8.32
C PHE A 115 3.34 -4.22 -7.53
N ALA A 116 2.18 -4.64 -7.04
CA ALA A 116 2.02 -5.92 -6.34
C ALA A 116 2.47 -7.11 -7.17
N LYS A 117 2.38 -7.02 -8.51
CA LYS A 117 2.82 -8.06 -9.47
C LYS A 117 4.34 -8.31 -9.46
N LEU A 118 5.12 -7.38 -8.91
CA LEU A 118 6.58 -7.46 -8.89
C LEU A 118 7.11 -8.28 -7.71
N PHE A 119 6.26 -8.68 -6.75
CA PHE A 119 6.69 -9.28 -5.50
C PHE A 119 6.05 -10.65 -5.26
N GLN A 120 6.80 -11.50 -4.56
CA GLN A 120 6.31 -12.78 -4.05
C GLN A 120 6.18 -12.70 -2.54
N PHE A 121 5.00 -13.07 -2.03
CA PHE A 121 4.70 -13.00 -0.62
C PHE A 121 4.64 -14.39 0.00
N LYS A 122 5.35 -14.57 1.12
CA LYS A 122 5.31 -15.79 1.92
C LYS A 122 4.26 -15.66 3.02
N PHE A 123 3.74 -16.77 3.50
CA PHE A 123 2.74 -16.80 4.57
C PHE A 123 3.12 -15.95 5.80
N LYS A 124 4.39 -15.97 6.22
CA LYS A 124 4.85 -15.11 7.32
C LYS A 124 4.69 -13.63 7.08
N HIS A 125 4.82 -13.17 5.82
CA HIS A 125 4.62 -11.75 5.47
C HIS A 125 3.14 -11.38 5.60
N VAL A 126 2.25 -12.27 5.14
CA VAL A 126 0.80 -12.10 5.22
C VAL A 126 0.34 -12.04 6.67
N LEU A 127 0.80 -13.00 7.49
CA LEU A 127 0.47 -13.03 8.91
C LEU A 127 0.94 -11.77 9.64
N PHE A 128 2.15 -11.31 9.36
CA PHE A 128 2.67 -10.08 9.94
C PHE A 128 1.85 -8.85 9.52
N ALA A 129 1.48 -8.75 8.24
CA ALA A 129 0.65 -7.65 7.75
C ALA A 129 -0.73 -7.64 8.42
N ILE A 130 -1.38 -8.80 8.56
CA ILE A 130 -2.66 -8.92 9.27
C ILE A 130 -2.52 -8.41 10.71
N VAL A 131 -1.53 -8.89 11.44
CA VAL A 131 -1.31 -8.48 12.85
C VAL A 131 -1.06 -6.97 12.94
N LEU A 132 -0.22 -6.42 12.05
CA LEU A 132 0.08 -5.00 12.00
C LEU A 132 -1.18 -4.16 11.79
N PHE A 133 -2.00 -4.50 10.80
CA PHE A 133 -3.22 -3.75 10.48
C PHE A 133 -4.31 -3.92 11.54
N LEU A 134 -4.42 -5.09 12.18
CA LEU A 134 -5.32 -5.28 13.32
C LEU A 134 -4.91 -4.45 14.55
N ILE A 135 -3.61 -4.32 14.80
CA ILE A 135 -3.09 -3.41 15.84
C ILE A 135 -3.46 -1.96 15.48
N ASN A 136 -3.29 -1.56 14.23
CA ASN A 136 -3.69 -0.21 13.80
C ASN A 136 -5.19 0.02 13.98
N ASP A 137 -6.04 -0.91 13.56
CA ASP A 137 -7.49 -0.81 13.75
C ASP A 137 -7.89 -0.73 15.24
N PHE A 138 -7.15 -1.43 16.12
CA PHE A 138 -7.35 -1.31 17.56
C PHE A 138 -7.07 0.12 18.05
N PHE A 139 -5.95 0.72 17.62
CA PHE A 139 -5.66 2.11 17.97
C PHE A 139 -6.72 3.06 17.39
N ASP A 140 -7.14 2.86 16.16
CA ASP A 140 -8.13 3.71 15.52
C ASP A 140 -9.48 3.68 16.22
N TYR A 141 -10.03 2.49 16.47
CA TYR A 141 -11.43 2.35 16.87
C TYR A 141 -11.63 2.06 18.37
N VAL A 142 -10.58 1.67 19.11
CA VAL A 142 -10.65 1.47 20.56
C VAL A 142 -10.00 2.62 21.31
N ILE A 143 -8.85 3.11 20.80
CA ILE A 143 -8.13 4.24 21.43
C ILE A 143 -8.62 5.59 20.87
N GLY A 144 -9.16 5.62 19.63
CA GLY A 144 -9.71 6.82 19.00
C GLY A 144 -8.69 7.62 18.19
N THR A 145 -7.69 6.95 17.58
CA THR A 145 -6.71 7.63 16.71
C THR A 145 -7.19 7.80 15.27
N HIS A 146 -8.35 7.24 14.89
CA HIS A 146 -8.89 7.35 13.54
C HIS A 146 -9.06 8.81 13.09
N PRO A 147 -8.97 9.13 11.78
CA PRO A 147 -9.31 10.44 11.26
C PRO A 147 -10.73 10.84 11.61
N LEU A 148 -11.03 12.14 11.59
CA LEU A 148 -12.36 12.65 11.90
C LEU A 148 -13.42 11.97 11.00
N ILE A 149 -14.31 11.24 11.62
CA ILE A 149 -15.45 10.53 11.00
C ILE A 149 -16.70 10.93 11.79
N PHE A 150 -17.81 11.15 11.10
CA PHE A 150 -19.09 11.34 11.75
C PHE A 150 -19.49 10.07 12.54
N GLU A 151 -19.98 10.24 13.76
CA GLU A 151 -20.33 9.14 14.66
C GLU A 151 -21.28 8.12 14.02
N ASP A 152 -22.21 8.59 13.19
CA ASP A 152 -23.19 7.76 12.46
C ASP A 152 -22.54 6.71 11.54
N PHE A 153 -21.31 6.94 11.09
CA PHE A 153 -20.58 6.06 10.18
C PHE A 153 -19.46 5.28 10.84
N LEU A 154 -19.12 5.60 12.09
CA LEU A 154 -17.97 5.03 12.79
C LEU A 154 -17.99 3.50 12.81
N PHE A 155 -19.14 2.90 13.15
CA PHE A 155 -19.28 1.44 13.16
C PHE A 155 -19.04 0.80 11.77
N LYS A 156 -19.57 1.42 10.71
CA LYS A 156 -19.40 0.92 9.34
C LYS A 156 -17.96 1.05 8.88
N ALA A 157 -17.30 2.16 9.21
CA ALA A 157 -15.89 2.40 8.92
C ALA A 157 -14.98 1.40 9.66
N ALA A 158 -15.25 1.13 10.95
CA ALA A 158 -14.54 0.14 11.76
C ALA A 158 -14.71 -1.28 11.20
N LEU A 159 -15.93 -1.67 10.83
CA LEU A 159 -16.21 -2.98 10.25
C LEU A 159 -15.47 -3.17 8.92
N PHE A 160 -15.49 -2.15 8.06
CA PHE A 160 -14.72 -2.16 6.81
C PHE A 160 -13.22 -2.29 7.07
N ALA A 161 -12.67 -1.53 8.02
CA ALA A 161 -11.26 -1.58 8.40
C ALA A 161 -10.88 -2.98 8.88
N LEU A 162 -11.64 -3.57 9.81
CA LEU A 162 -11.38 -4.90 10.35
C LEU A 162 -11.40 -6.00 9.27
N ILE A 163 -12.43 -6.00 8.41
CA ILE A 163 -12.53 -6.97 7.31
C ILE A 163 -11.36 -6.80 6.33
N SER A 164 -11.03 -5.57 5.96
CA SER A 164 -9.95 -5.28 5.02
C SER A 164 -8.58 -5.62 5.57
N SER A 165 -8.34 -5.47 6.87
CA SER A 165 -7.07 -5.85 7.54
C SER A 165 -6.77 -7.34 7.46
N ILE A 166 -7.80 -8.18 7.41
CA ILE A 166 -7.65 -9.63 7.26
C ILE A 166 -7.65 -10.01 5.78
N LEU A 167 -8.65 -9.52 5.03
CA LEU A 167 -8.91 -9.98 3.67
C LEU A 167 -7.85 -9.50 2.67
N PHE A 168 -7.44 -8.23 2.71
CA PHE A 168 -6.57 -7.68 1.67
C PHE A 168 -5.17 -8.27 1.66
N PRO A 169 -4.46 -8.50 2.79
CA PRO A 169 -3.18 -9.19 2.76
C PRO A 169 -3.26 -10.58 2.15
N ILE A 170 -4.35 -11.32 2.43
CA ILE A 170 -4.58 -12.67 1.90
C ILE A 170 -4.84 -12.62 0.39
N VAL A 171 -5.81 -11.80 -0.03
CA VAL A 171 -6.22 -11.71 -1.44
C VAL A 171 -5.07 -11.22 -2.31
N LEU A 172 -4.36 -10.15 -1.90
CA LEU A 172 -3.23 -9.63 -2.65
C LEU A 172 -2.09 -10.65 -2.74
N ALA A 173 -1.81 -11.38 -1.65
CA ALA A 173 -0.81 -12.43 -1.69
C ALA A 173 -1.19 -13.58 -2.63
N ILE A 174 -2.44 -14.04 -2.61
CA ILE A 174 -2.91 -15.11 -3.51
C ILE A 174 -2.86 -14.67 -4.96
N LEU A 175 -3.43 -13.50 -5.28
CA LEU A 175 -3.53 -13.02 -6.66
C LEU A 175 -2.17 -12.76 -7.31
N PHE A 176 -1.21 -12.25 -6.54
CA PHE A 176 0.06 -11.82 -7.11
C PHE A 176 1.18 -12.85 -6.94
N SER A 177 1.15 -13.72 -5.90
CA SER A 177 2.08 -14.84 -5.81
C SER A 177 1.85 -15.89 -6.90
N ALA A 178 0.60 -16.15 -7.29
CA ALA A 178 0.29 -17.10 -8.37
C ALA A 178 0.78 -16.61 -9.75
N ASN A 179 0.67 -15.30 -10.03
CA ASN A 179 1.10 -14.72 -11.29
C ASN A 179 2.63 -14.71 -11.45
N SER A 180 3.37 -14.50 -10.36
CA SER A 180 4.84 -14.50 -10.39
C SER A 180 5.43 -15.87 -10.69
N LEU A 181 4.79 -16.96 -10.24
CA LEU A 181 5.21 -18.33 -10.54
C LEU A 181 5.10 -18.64 -12.04
N GLY A 182 4.04 -18.15 -12.70
CA GLY A 182 3.85 -18.33 -14.15
C GLY A 182 4.88 -17.55 -14.98
N GLU A 183 5.21 -16.33 -14.59
CA GLU A 183 6.23 -15.52 -15.27
C GLU A 183 7.65 -16.06 -15.04
N THR A 184 7.97 -16.48 -13.82
CA THR A 184 9.26 -17.09 -13.51
C THR A 184 9.48 -18.38 -14.29
N GLN A 185 8.46 -19.22 -14.47
CA GLN A 185 8.52 -20.41 -15.31
C GLN A 185 8.70 -20.07 -16.79
N LYS A 186 8.04 -19.03 -17.31
CA LYS A 186 8.24 -18.57 -18.69
C LYS A 186 9.66 -18.06 -18.91
N VAL A 187 10.16 -17.20 -18.04
CA VAL A 187 11.54 -16.67 -18.10
C VAL A 187 12.56 -17.81 -18.01
N HIS A 188 12.35 -18.79 -17.13
CA HIS A 188 13.22 -19.97 -17.03
C HIS A 188 13.23 -20.80 -18.33
N LYS A 189 12.06 -20.93 -18.99
CA LYS A 189 11.91 -21.66 -20.23
C LYS A 189 12.54 -20.94 -21.43
N GLU A 190 12.52 -19.60 -21.43
CA GLU A 190 13.16 -18.79 -22.47
C GLU A 190 14.69 -18.70 -22.28
N VAL A 191 15.15 -18.60 -21.03
CA VAL A 191 16.57 -18.67 -20.71
C VAL A 191 17.17 -20.04 -21.04
N SER A 192 16.43 -21.12 -20.83
CA SER A 192 16.87 -22.49 -21.20
C SER A 192 16.93 -22.69 -22.71
N LYS A 193 16.14 -21.91 -23.48
CA LYS A 193 16.17 -21.92 -24.97
C LYS A 193 17.22 -20.97 -25.57
N GLY A 194 18.03 -20.29 -24.75
CA GLY A 194 19.08 -19.40 -25.21
C GLY A 194 18.61 -18.03 -25.77
N HIS A 195 17.31 -17.72 -25.64
CA HIS A 195 16.72 -16.51 -26.22
C HIS A 195 16.85 -15.25 -25.36
N VAL A 196 17.21 -15.39 -24.07
CA VAL A 196 17.35 -14.25 -23.14
C VAL A 196 18.62 -14.37 -22.32
N LYS A 197 19.48 -13.32 -22.36
CA LYS A 197 20.63 -13.23 -21.44
C LYS A 197 20.11 -13.04 -20.01
N ARG A 198 20.59 -13.86 -19.07
CA ARG A 198 20.28 -13.74 -17.65
C ARG A 198 20.62 -12.35 -17.13
N GLY A 199 19.64 -11.46 -17.03
CA GLY A 199 19.78 -10.22 -16.30
C GLY A 199 19.89 -10.52 -14.79
N LYS A 200 20.56 -9.64 -14.02
CA LYS A 200 20.75 -9.80 -12.56
C LYS A 200 19.43 -9.99 -11.78
N TRP A 201 18.30 -9.55 -12.33
CA TRP A 201 16.96 -9.64 -11.75
C TRP A 201 16.38 -11.07 -11.74
N ALA A 202 16.63 -11.86 -12.77
CA ALA A 202 16.13 -13.24 -12.87
C ALA A 202 16.75 -14.21 -11.84
N LYS A 203 17.75 -13.78 -11.09
CA LYS A 203 18.40 -14.60 -10.05
C LYS A 203 17.82 -14.39 -8.65
N ARG A 204 16.88 -13.45 -8.44
CA ARG A 204 16.36 -13.07 -7.12
C ARG A 204 14.83 -13.17 -6.97
N LEU A 205 14.12 -13.51 -8.05
CA LEU A 205 12.72 -13.92 -8.06
C LEU A 205 12.64 -15.45 -7.92
#